data_7fdb828828fe889bcf9edfb3eb16bebc
#
_entry.id   7fdb828828fe889bcf9edfb3eb16bebc
#
_cell.length_a   1.000
_cell.length_b   1.000
_cell.length_c   1.000
_cell.angle_alpha   90.00
_cell.angle_beta   90.00
_cell.angle_gamma   90.00
#
_symmetry.space_group_name_H-M   'P 1'
#
loop_
_entity.id
_entity.type
_entity.pdbx_description
1 polymer ?
#
loop_
_entity_poly.entity_id
_entity_poly.type
_entity_poly.pdbx_seq_one_letter_code
_entity_poly.pdbx_strand_id
1 'polypeptide(L)'
;MNYIKLTYIFILLVCVGFKGNAQVVSFEIDSAKFNKPLMSILDSLYKIDQLSRYNYLEAIKEKADAARADSLLAIMRKQDLENLTAAKAIIAKHGWLGPQDVGMNASQGLFLIIQHADLTTQEAYLPIIRTAEKQGKLLSSNLAILEDRVRMRKGLKQLYGSQGFSDKETGKKYFYPIEAPDGVDDRRKSMGLIPMQEYAKAMNIAWDLEAYKRMLPEIERVAARQQR
;
A
#
# COMPACT_ATOMS: atom_id res chain seq x y z
N MET A 1 19.50 25.91 -3.57
CA MET A 1 19.44 24.47 -3.88
C MET A 1 19.19 23.76 -2.54
N ASN A 2 17.92 23.70 -2.15
CA ASN A 2 17.52 23.18 -0.84
C ASN A 2 17.08 21.71 -1.01
N TYR A 3 17.92 20.80 -0.51
CA TYR A 3 17.57 19.38 -0.40
C TYR A 3 16.52 19.21 0.69
N ILE A 4 15.29 18.89 0.30
CA ILE A 4 14.24 18.48 1.24
C ILE A 4 14.61 17.09 1.73
N LYS A 5 15.05 17.03 3.00
CA LYS A 5 15.25 15.76 3.72
C LYS A 5 13.89 15.10 3.91
N LEU A 6 13.65 14.02 3.17
CA LEU A 6 12.51 13.12 3.41
C LEU A 6 12.78 12.40 4.73
N THR A 7 12.10 12.83 5.79
CA THR A 7 12.20 12.21 7.11
C THR A 7 11.38 10.93 7.10
N TYR A 8 12.06 9.78 7.00
CA TYR A 8 11.44 8.49 7.23
C TYR A 8 11.16 8.35 8.73
N ILE A 9 9.88 8.28 9.09
CA ILE A 9 9.47 7.96 10.46
C ILE A 9 9.67 6.45 10.65
N PHE A 10 10.82 6.08 11.22
CA PHE A 10 11.05 4.73 11.76
C PHE A 10 10.31 4.63 13.09
N ILE A 11 9.19 3.95 13.12
CA ILE A 11 8.54 3.56 14.37
C ILE A 11 9.24 2.29 14.87
N LEU A 12 10.12 2.45 15.86
CA LEU A 12 10.73 1.36 16.60
C LEU A 12 9.65 0.78 17.55
N LEU A 13 9.11 -0.40 17.26
CA LEU A 13 8.19 -1.10 18.16
C LEU A 13 8.96 -2.12 18.98
N VAL A 14 8.88 -1.97 20.31
CA VAL A 14 9.41 -2.90 21.30
C VAL A 14 8.58 -4.19 21.29
N CYS A 15 9.24 -5.33 21.06
CA CYS A 15 8.63 -6.65 21.07
C CYS A 15 8.31 -7.10 22.51
N VAL A 16 7.02 -7.27 22.82
CA VAL A 16 6.58 -8.12 23.92
C VAL A 16 6.10 -9.44 23.32
N GLY A 17 6.77 -10.53 23.67
CA GLY A 17 6.55 -11.84 23.10
C GLY A 17 5.17 -12.43 23.42
N PHE A 18 4.35 -12.60 22.39
CA PHE A 18 3.21 -13.49 22.40
C PHE A 18 3.42 -14.57 21.32
N LYS A 19 3.23 -15.84 21.69
CA LYS A 19 3.18 -16.98 20.76
C LYS A 19 1.88 -16.93 19.95
N GLY A 20 1.85 -16.14 18.91
CA GLY A 20 0.87 -16.13 17.83
C GLY A 20 1.67 -16.05 16.54
N ASN A 21 1.10 -16.38 15.39
CA ASN A 21 1.79 -16.24 14.10
C ASN A 21 2.60 -14.95 14.09
N ALA A 22 3.93 -15.06 14.10
CA ALA A 22 4.80 -13.91 14.27
C ALA A 22 4.63 -12.99 13.07
N GLN A 23 4.06 -11.80 13.32
CA GLN A 23 3.97 -10.76 12.30
C GLN A 23 5.38 -10.31 11.90
N VAL A 24 5.59 -10.04 10.62
CA VAL A 24 6.84 -9.49 10.10
C VAL A 24 6.78 -7.96 10.23
N VAL A 25 7.49 -7.42 11.21
CA VAL A 25 7.55 -5.96 11.49
C VAL A 25 8.92 -5.35 11.23
N SER A 26 9.95 -6.20 11.10
CA SER A 26 11.34 -5.77 10.84
C SER A 26 12.11 -6.89 10.12
N PHE A 27 13.29 -6.55 9.63
CA PHE A 27 14.16 -7.49 8.92
C PHE A 27 15.58 -7.41 9.48
N GLU A 28 16.24 -8.57 9.57
CA GLU A 28 17.70 -8.64 9.69
C GLU A 28 18.30 -8.57 8.29
N ILE A 29 19.13 -7.56 8.03
CA ILE A 29 19.67 -7.27 6.72
C ILE A 29 21.20 -7.28 6.78
N ASP A 30 21.80 -8.15 5.95
CA ASP A 30 23.24 -8.18 5.67
C ASP A 30 23.48 -7.75 4.21
N SER A 31 23.91 -6.52 4.02
CA SER A 31 24.13 -5.95 2.67
C SER A 31 25.20 -6.66 1.85
N ALA A 32 26.08 -7.45 2.49
CA ALA A 32 27.06 -8.27 1.77
C ALA A 32 26.42 -9.40 0.96
N LYS A 33 25.21 -9.81 1.35
CA LYS A 33 24.44 -10.89 0.69
C LYS A 33 23.53 -10.41 -0.45
N PHE A 34 23.44 -9.11 -0.68
CA PHE A 34 22.55 -8.57 -1.69
C PHE A 34 22.90 -9.02 -3.11
N ASN A 35 21.88 -9.38 -3.89
CA ASN A 35 21.97 -9.46 -5.34
C ASN A 35 22.01 -8.04 -5.90
N LYS A 36 23.22 -7.44 -5.95
CA LYS A 36 23.43 -6.05 -6.37
C LYS A 36 22.89 -5.70 -7.77
N PRO A 37 23.02 -6.58 -8.79
CA PRO A 37 22.40 -6.34 -10.10
C PRO A 37 20.87 -6.21 -10.01
N LEU A 38 20.18 -7.14 -9.34
CA LEU A 38 18.72 -7.08 -9.16
C LEU A 38 18.30 -5.90 -8.28
N MET A 39 19.06 -5.61 -7.22
CA MET A 39 18.85 -4.44 -6.38
C MET A 39 18.86 -3.15 -7.21
N SER A 40 19.87 -2.96 -8.06
CA SER A 40 19.98 -1.75 -8.90
C SER A 40 18.81 -1.59 -9.86
N ILE A 41 18.34 -2.68 -10.46
CA ILE A 41 17.16 -2.68 -11.34
C ILE A 41 15.92 -2.30 -10.55
N LEU A 42 15.65 -2.98 -9.43
CA LEU A 42 14.46 -2.75 -8.61
C LEU A 42 14.44 -1.37 -7.95
N ASP A 43 15.60 -0.83 -7.53
CA ASP A 43 15.73 0.54 -7.05
C ASP A 43 15.37 1.57 -8.13
N SER A 44 15.73 1.29 -9.39
CA SER A 44 15.36 2.14 -10.52
C SER A 44 13.87 2.10 -10.78
N LEU A 45 13.24 0.91 -10.76
CA LEU A 45 11.80 0.76 -10.88
C LEU A 45 11.06 1.45 -9.73
N TYR A 46 11.55 1.32 -8.50
CA TYR A 46 11.01 2.03 -7.33
C TYR A 46 11.03 3.55 -7.52
N LYS A 47 12.16 4.10 -7.95
CA LYS A 47 12.30 5.54 -8.20
C LYS A 47 11.34 6.03 -9.28
N ILE A 48 11.21 5.30 -10.38
CA ILE A 48 10.29 5.64 -11.47
C ILE A 48 8.84 5.62 -10.99
N ASP A 49 8.43 4.57 -10.28
CA ASP A 49 7.09 4.43 -9.72
C ASP A 49 6.74 5.60 -8.79
N GLN A 50 7.63 5.92 -7.85
CA GLN A 50 7.39 6.98 -6.86
C GLN A 50 7.43 8.39 -7.47
N LEU A 51 8.35 8.65 -8.40
CA LEU A 51 8.49 9.96 -9.04
C LEU A 51 7.28 10.29 -9.91
N SER A 52 6.79 9.34 -10.69
CA SER A 52 5.60 9.57 -11.54
C SER A 52 4.36 9.87 -10.71
N ARG A 53 4.16 9.16 -9.59
CA ARG A 53 3.07 9.43 -8.64
C ARG A 53 3.21 10.77 -7.95
N TYR A 54 4.42 11.10 -7.50
CA TYR A 54 4.70 12.39 -6.90
C TYR A 54 4.34 13.54 -7.85
N ASN A 55 4.82 13.49 -9.09
CA ASN A 55 4.56 14.53 -10.09
C ASN A 55 3.06 14.70 -10.37
N TYR A 56 2.30 13.59 -10.50
CA TYR A 56 0.86 13.63 -10.70
C TYR A 56 0.14 14.23 -9.48
N LEU A 57 0.47 13.78 -8.27
CA LEU A 57 -0.17 14.26 -7.04
C LEU A 57 0.14 15.74 -6.76
N GLU A 58 1.36 16.21 -7.02
CA GLU A 58 1.69 17.63 -6.91
C GLU A 58 0.91 18.47 -7.92
N ALA A 59 0.75 18.02 -9.16
CA ALA A 59 -0.08 18.72 -10.14
C ALA A 59 -1.54 18.83 -9.69
N ILE A 60 -2.12 17.77 -9.12
CA ILE A 60 -3.48 17.81 -8.54
C ILE A 60 -3.56 18.78 -7.37
N LYS A 61 -2.59 18.77 -6.48
CA LYS A 61 -2.53 19.66 -5.31
C LYS A 61 -2.38 21.15 -5.70
N GLU A 62 -1.56 21.41 -6.72
CA GLU A 62 -1.36 22.75 -7.29
C GLU A 62 -2.55 23.21 -8.15
N LYS A 63 -3.58 22.39 -8.32
CA LYS A 63 -4.75 22.66 -9.19
C LYS A 63 -4.31 22.97 -10.64
N ALA A 64 -3.33 22.22 -11.14
CA ALA A 64 -2.91 22.31 -12.53
C ALA A 64 -4.09 22.15 -13.49
N ASP A 65 -3.97 22.70 -14.69
CA ASP A 65 -4.99 22.53 -15.72
C ASP A 65 -5.17 21.04 -16.08
N ALA A 66 -6.35 20.72 -16.62
CA ALA A 66 -6.72 19.33 -16.92
C ALA A 66 -5.73 18.67 -17.91
N ALA A 67 -5.22 19.42 -18.89
CA ALA A 67 -4.30 18.87 -19.89
C ALA A 67 -2.97 18.44 -19.25
N ARG A 68 -2.43 19.21 -18.32
CA ARG A 68 -1.22 18.84 -17.56
C ARG A 68 -1.47 17.64 -16.66
N ALA A 69 -2.59 17.61 -15.94
CA ALA A 69 -2.95 16.49 -15.08
C ALA A 69 -3.14 15.20 -15.89
N ASP A 70 -3.84 15.26 -17.02
CA ASP A 70 -4.07 14.11 -17.90
C ASP A 70 -2.77 13.60 -18.52
N SER A 71 -1.87 14.50 -18.93
CA SER A 71 -0.55 14.12 -19.46
C SER A 71 0.28 13.36 -18.40
N LEU A 72 0.35 13.87 -17.17
CA LEU A 72 1.09 13.21 -16.08
C LEU A 72 0.45 11.87 -15.70
N LEU A 73 -0.88 11.77 -15.71
CA LEU A 73 -1.58 10.50 -15.49
C LEU A 73 -1.28 9.49 -16.59
N ALA A 74 -1.22 9.91 -17.85
CA ALA A 74 -0.88 9.04 -18.97
C ALA A 74 0.57 8.52 -18.86
N ILE A 75 1.52 9.39 -18.49
CA ILE A 75 2.92 9.01 -18.23
C ILE A 75 2.98 7.99 -17.10
N MET A 76 2.33 8.24 -15.97
CA MET A 76 2.30 7.34 -14.83
C MET A 76 1.75 5.96 -15.22
N ARG A 77 0.62 5.91 -15.95
CA ARG A 77 0.03 4.64 -16.40
C ARG A 77 0.95 3.84 -17.33
N LYS A 78 1.65 4.53 -18.24
CA LYS A 78 2.64 3.89 -19.12
C LYS A 78 3.77 3.27 -18.31
N GLN A 79 4.33 4.02 -17.37
CA GLN A 79 5.40 3.55 -16.49
C GLN A 79 4.95 2.39 -15.59
N ASP A 80 3.70 2.42 -15.09
CA ASP A 80 3.13 1.31 -14.33
C ASP A 80 3.13 0.00 -15.14
N LEU A 81 2.78 0.04 -16.44
CA LEU A 81 2.80 -1.15 -17.31
C LEU A 81 4.21 -1.66 -17.59
N GLU A 82 5.16 -0.76 -17.84
CA GLU A 82 6.57 -1.10 -18.07
C GLU A 82 7.19 -1.71 -16.79
N ASN A 83 6.98 -1.07 -15.64
CA ASN A 83 7.44 -1.56 -14.35
C ASN A 83 6.82 -2.92 -14.01
N LEU A 84 5.52 -3.10 -14.27
CA LEU A 84 4.83 -4.37 -14.02
C LEU A 84 5.40 -5.50 -14.87
N THR A 85 5.71 -5.23 -16.13
CA THR A 85 6.31 -6.22 -17.03
C THR A 85 7.68 -6.67 -16.49
N ALA A 86 8.52 -5.73 -16.09
CA ALA A 86 9.83 -6.03 -15.51
C ALA A 86 9.72 -6.79 -14.17
N ALA A 87 8.81 -6.36 -13.27
CA ALA A 87 8.59 -7.01 -11.98
C ALA A 87 8.09 -8.45 -12.15
N LYS A 88 7.15 -8.70 -13.07
CA LYS A 88 6.66 -10.06 -13.39
C LYS A 88 7.78 -10.96 -13.88
N ALA A 89 8.65 -10.47 -14.76
CA ALA A 89 9.79 -11.24 -15.26
C ALA A 89 10.80 -11.59 -14.13
N ILE A 90 11.06 -10.64 -13.23
CA ILE A 90 11.94 -10.85 -12.08
C ILE A 90 11.32 -11.89 -11.13
N ILE A 91 10.05 -11.75 -10.77
CA ILE A 91 9.37 -12.68 -9.86
C ILE A 91 9.30 -14.10 -10.50
N ALA A 92 9.01 -14.23 -11.78
CA ALA A 92 8.96 -15.51 -12.47
C ALA A 92 10.31 -16.24 -12.44
N LYS A 93 11.42 -15.50 -12.56
CA LYS A 93 12.77 -16.07 -12.61
C LYS A 93 13.38 -16.34 -11.23
N HIS A 94 13.12 -15.44 -10.26
CA HIS A 94 13.82 -15.42 -8.98
C HIS A 94 12.92 -15.66 -7.76
N GLY A 95 11.60 -15.76 -7.95
CA GLY A 95 10.64 -15.72 -6.87
C GLY A 95 10.52 -14.32 -6.27
N TRP A 96 9.83 -14.23 -5.13
CA TRP A 96 9.72 -12.97 -4.39
C TRP A 96 11.04 -12.61 -3.72
N LEU A 97 11.50 -11.38 -3.93
CA LEU A 97 12.73 -10.85 -3.37
C LEU A 97 12.43 -9.95 -2.17
N GLY A 98 12.87 -10.37 -1.00
CA GLY A 98 12.74 -9.60 0.25
C GLY A 98 13.89 -8.63 0.48
N PRO A 99 13.82 -7.82 1.57
CA PRO A 99 14.88 -6.89 1.93
C PRO A 99 16.23 -7.56 2.18
N GLN A 100 16.24 -8.83 2.56
CA GLN A 100 17.46 -9.62 2.75
C GLN A 100 18.15 -9.96 1.42
N ASP A 101 17.37 -10.01 0.32
CA ASP A 101 17.86 -10.39 -0.99
C ASP A 101 18.39 -9.18 -1.79
N VAL A 102 17.72 -8.00 -1.67
CA VAL A 102 17.95 -6.84 -2.55
C VAL A 102 17.91 -5.49 -1.83
N GLY A 103 17.80 -5.46 -0.51
CA GLY A 103 17.65 -4.24 0.27
C GLY A 103 16.21 -3.70 0.32
N MET A 104 16.00 -2.73 1.24
CA MET A 104 14.66 -2.24 1.57
C MET A 104 13.94 -1.57 0.39
N ASN A 105 14.58 -0.62 -0.29
CA ASN A 105 13.94 0.14 -1.36
C ASN A 105 13.57 -0.74 -2.56
N ALA A 106 14.48 -1.60 -2.98
CA ALA A 106 14.27 -2.53 -4.08
C ALA A 106 13.12 -3.51 -3.80
N SER A 107 13.09 -4.08 -2.59
CA SER A 107 12.00 -4.96 -2.15
C SER A 107 10.67 -4.22 -2.03
N GLN A 108 10.67 -3.01 -1.48
CA GLN A 108 9.47 -2.17 -1.41
C GLN A 108 8.98 -1.77 -2.80
N GLY A 109 9.89 -1.50 -3.74
CA GLY A 109 9.54 -1.22 -5.13
C GLY A 109 8.81 -2.39 -5.78
N LEU A 110 9.31 -3.61 -5.58
CA LEU A 110 8.65 -4.83 -6.09
C LEU A 110 7.22 -4.97 -5.56
N PHE A 111 7.01 -4.72 -4.26
CA PHE A 111 5.69 -4.74 -3.65
C PHE A 111 4.77 -3.65 -4.22
N LEU A 112 5.24 -2.41 -4.30
CA LEU A 112 4.43 -1.29 -4.77
C LEU A 112 3.98 -1.45 -6.22
N ILE A 113 4.82 -1.99 -7.09
CA ILE A 113 4.46 -2.27 -8.49
C ILE A 113 3.26 -3.23 -8.55
N ILE A 114 3.26 -4.31 -7.76
CA ILE A 114 2.12 -5.23 -7.70
C ILE A 114 0.90 -4.57 -7.04
N GLN A 115 1.10 -3.79 -5.98
CA GLN A 115 0.01 -3.05 -5.31
C GLN A 115 -0.67 -2.02 -6.22
N HIS A 116 0.06 -1.44 -7.18
CA HIS A 116 -0.46 -0.46 -8.13
C HIS A 116 -1.06 -1.09 -9.40
N ALA A 117 -0.85 -2.39 -9.62
CA ALA A 117 -1.38 -3.11 -10.76
C ALA A 117 -2.92 -3.22 -10.76
N ASP A 118 -3.48 -3.76 -11.83
CA ASP A 118 -4.90 -4.06 -11.91
C ASP A 118 -5.34 -5.17 -10.94
N LEU A 119 -6.66 -5.31 -10.74
CA LEU A 119 -7.23 -6.29 -9.81
C LEU A 119 -6.81 -7.72 -10.18
N THR A 120 -6.85 -8.09 -11.46
CA THR A 120 -6.50 -9.43 -11.94
C THR A 120 -5.06 -9.77 -11.56
N THR A 121 -4.15 -8.84 -11.76
CA THR A 121 -2.74 -9.00 -11.36
C THR A 121 -2.61 -9.10 -9.84
N GLN A 122 -3.27 -8.24 -9.08
CA GLN A 122 -3.23 -8.28 -7.62
C GLN A 122 -3.74 -9.62 -7.08
N GLU A 123 -4.85 -10.16 -7.61
CA GLU A 123 -5.39 -11.46 -7.22
C GLU A 123 -4.42 -12.60 -7.56
N ALA A 124 -3.80 -12.56 -8.73
CA ALA A 124 -2.84 -13.59 -9.14
C ALA A 124 -1.58 -13.61 -8.26
N TYR A 125 -1.11 -12.44 -7.81
CA TYR A 125 0.10 -12.33 -6.99
C TYR A 125 -0.15 -12.40 -5.48
N LEU A 126 -1.37 -12.24 -5.01
CA LEU A 126 -1.71 -12.29 -3.57
C LEU A 126 -1.26 -13.58 -2.88
N PRO A 127 -1.40 -14.80 -3.46
CA PRO A 127 -0.86 -16.02 -2.87
C PRO A 127 0.67 -16.02 -2.73
N ILE A 128 1.38 -15.45 -3.69
CA ILE A 128 2.85 -15.31 -3.67
C ILE A 128 3.26 -14.37 -2.54
N ILE A 129 2.56 -13.24 -2.40
CA ILE A 129 2.81 -12.22 -1.38
C ILE A 129 2.51 -12.76 0.02
N ARG A 130 1.45 -13.54 0.20
CA ARG A 130 1.18 -14.26 1.46
C ARG A 130 2.29 -15.24 1.82
N THR A 131 2.82 -15.95 0.83
CA THR A 131 3.96 -16.85 1.04
C THR A 131 5.23 -16.08 1.40
N ALA A 132 5.48 -14.95 0.74
CA ALA A 132 6.62 -14.09 1.03
C ALA A 132 6.56 -13.51 2.46
N GLU A 133 5.39 -13.09 2.91
CA GLU A 133 5.17 -12.63 4.29
C GLU A 133 5.49 -13.74 5.29
N LYS A 134 4.95 -14.95 5.12
CA LYS A 134 5.24 -16.11 5.98
C LYS A 134 6.72 -16.49 6.02
N GLN A 135 7.46 -16.21 4.94
CA GLN A 135 8.89 -16.43 4.83
C GLN A 135 9.74 -15.27 5.40
N GLY A 136 9.11 -14.24 5.98
CA GLY A 136 9.83 -13.07 6.48
C GLY A 136 10.43 -12.19 5.39
N LYS A 137 9.90 -12.24 4.16
CA LYS A 137 10.36 -11.47 2.99
C LYS A 137 9.50 -10.24 2.68
N LEU A 138 8.43 -10.03 3.44
CA LEU A 138 7.51 -8.91 3.29
C LEU A 138 6.95 -8.53 4.66
N LEU A 139 6.73 -7.23 4.89
CA LEU A 139 6.04 -6.76 6.10
C LEU A 139 4.58 -7.23 6.10
N SER A 140 4.09 -7.68 7.26
CA SER A 140 2.68 -8.04 7.43
C SER A 140 1.75 -6.85 7.14
N SER A 141 2.18 -5.62 7.45
CA SER A 141 1.44 -4.39 7.12
C SER A 141 1.25 -4.20 5.60
N ASN A 142 2.25 -4.54 4.78
CA ASN A 142 2.12 -4.49 3.33
C ASN A 142 1.08 -5.51 2.82
N LEU A 143 1.11 -6.73 3.34
CA LEU A 143 0.10 -7.75 3.01
C LEU A 143 -1.30 -7.26 3.37
N ALA A 144 -1.50 -6.73 4.57
CA ALA A 144 -2.79 -6.22 5.03
C ALA A 144 -3.35 -5.11 4.11
N ILE A 145 -2.50 -4.17 3.68
CA ILE A 145 -2.89 -3.09 2.76
C ILE A 145 -3.31 -3.64 1.40
N LEU A 146 -2.59 -4.64 0.87
CA LEU A 146 -2.95 -5.26 -0.40
C LEU A 146 -4.24 -6.08 -0.29
N GLU A 147 -4.44 -6.84 0.79
CA GLU A 147 -5.67 -7.58 1.03
C GLU A 147 -6.90 -6.66 1.07
N ASP A 148 -6.81 -5.56 1.80
CA ASP A 148 -7.88 -4.55 1.83
C ASP A 148 -8.15 -3.96 0.44
N ARG A 149 -7.11 -3.65 -0.32
CA ARG A 149 -7.23 -3.11 -1.67
C ARG A 149 -7.92 -4.08 -2.62
N VAL A 150 -7.56 -5.36 -2.59
CA VAL A 150 -8.21 -6.42 -3.38
C VAL A 150 -9.67 -6.56 -2.97
N ARG A 151 -9.95 -6.63 -1.67
CA ARG A 151 -11.33 -6.73 -1.14
C ARG A 151 -12.17 -5.53 -1.58
N MET A 152 -11.67 -4.32 -1.39
CA MET A 152 -12.33 -3.09 -1.81
C MET A 152 -12.66 -3.10 -3.31
N ARG A 153 -11.70 -3.45 -4.17
CA ARG A 153 -11.91 -3.52 -5.63
C ARG A 153 -12.91 -4.60 -6.06
N LYS A 154 -13.11 -5.62 -5.24
CA LYS A 154 -14.16 -6.67 -5.41
C LYS A 154 -15.52 -6.26 -4.84
N GLY A 155 -15.66 -5.06 -4.32
CA GLY A 155 -16.90 -4.61 -3.65
C GLY A 155 -17.11 -5.25 -2.28
N LEU A 156 -16.08 -5.87 -1.69
CA LEU A 156 -16.13 -6.47 -0.36
C LEU A 156 -15.67 -5.47 0.70
N LYS A 157 -16.14 -5.66 1.93
CA LYS A 157 -15.65 -4.88 3.08
C LYS A 157 -14.18 -5.19 3.34
N GLN A 158 -13.40 -4.17 3.66
CA GLN A 158 -12.00 -4.32 4.05
C GLN A 158 -11.87 -4.87 5.47
N LEU A 159 -10.71 -5.47 5.79
CA LEU A 159 -10.46 -6.08 7.10
C LEU A 159 -9.77 -5.12 8.06
N TYR A 160 -8.87 -4.31 7.54
CA TYR A 160 -7.94 -3.50 8.34
C TYR A 160 -8.22 -1.99 8.25
N GLY A 161 -9.16 -1.55 7.42
CA GLY A 161 -9.48 -0.13 7.26
C GLY A 161 -8.36 0.68 6.62
N SER A 162 -7.58 0.10 5.73
CA SER A 162 -6.43 0.76 5.11
C SER A 162 -6.77 1.62 3.88
N GLN A 163 -7.96 1.45 3.30
CA GLN A 163 -8.38 2.17 2.10
C GLN A 163 -9.43 3.22 2.43
N GLY A 164 -9.19 4.45 1.95
CA GLY A 164 -10.12 5.57 2.05
C GLY A 164 -10.48 6.14 0.67
N PHE A 165 -11.52 6.96 0.62
CA PHE A 165 -11.93 7.68 -0.57
C PHE A 165 -12.53 9.04 -0.23
N SER A 166 -12.60 9.91 -1.23
CA SER A 166 -13.35 11.17 -1.15
C SER A 166 -14.61 11.04 -1.98
N ASP A 167 -15.75 11.39 -1.41
CA ASP A 167 -16.99 11.50 -2.16
C ASP A 167 -16.87 12.62 -3.20
N LYS A 168 -17.07 12.30 -4.46
CA LYS A 168 -16.93 13.25 -5.58
C LYS A 168 -17.95 14.39 -5.55
N GLU A 169 -19.10 14.19 -4.92
CA GLU A 169 -20.16 15.20 -4.84
C GLU A 169 -19.94 16.17 -3.70
N THR A 170 -19.52 15.67 -2.53
CA THR A 170 -19.43 16.46 -1.31
C THR A 170 -17.99 16.82 -0.90
N GLY A 171 -17.01 16.13 -1.47
CA GLY A 171 -15.60 16.21 -1.06
C GLY A 171 -15.30 15.55 0.30
N LYS A 172 -16.32 15.01 0.99
CA LYS A 172 -16.16 14.38 2.29
C LYS A 172 -15.36 13.09 2.17
N LYS A 173 -14.45 12.88 3.10
CA LYS A 173 -13.58 11.70 3.11
C LYS A 173 -14.12 10.62 4.03
N TYR A 174 -14.02 9.38 3.58
CA TYR A 174 -14.45 8.20 4.31
C TYR A 174 -13.43 7.07 4.19
N PHE A 175 -13.40 6.18 5.18
CA PHE A 175 -12.86 4.84 4.95
C PHE A 175 -13.89 4.00 4.20
N TYR A 176 -13.42 3.16 3.26
CA TYR A 176 -14.29 2.15 2.66
C TYR A 176 -14.90 1.26 3.75
N PRO A 177 -16.05 0.59 3.47
CA PRO A 177 -16.70 -0.27 4.44
C PRO A 177 -15.74 -1.28 5.08
N ILE A 178 -15.73 -1.32 6.42
CA ILE A 178 -14.88 -2.21 7.23
C ILE A 178 -15.76 -3.35 7.76
N GLU A 179 -15.27 -4.57 7.65
CA GLU A 179 -15.92 -5.76 8.21
C GLU A 179 -15.70 -5.82 9.72
N ALA A 180 -16.78 -6.05 10.49
CA ALA A 180 -16.74 -6.11 11.95
C ALA A 180 -15.84 -5.01 12.56
N PRO A 181 -16.22 -3.73 12.45
CA PRO A 181 -15.34 -2.60 12.78
C PRO A 181 -14.94 -2.55 14.27
N ASP A 182 -15.70 -3.17 15.17
CA ASP A 182 -15.35 -3.25 16.61
C ASP A 182 -13.99 -3.92 16.84
N GLY A 183 -13.62 -4.92 16.03
CA GLY A 183 -12.34 -5.64 16.14
C GLY A 183 -11.25 -5.13 15.19
N VAL A 184 -11.43 -3.97 14.57
CA VAL A 184 -10.47 -3.50 13.53
C VAL A 184 -9.08 -3.25 14.10
N ASP A 185 -8.96 -2.68 15.31
CA ASP A 185 -7.66 -2.37 15.89
C ASP A 185 -6.89 -3.61 16.34
N ASP A 186 -7.58 -4.66 16.77
CA ASP A 186 -6.94 -5.96 17.07
C ASP A 186 -6.37 -6.58 15.77
N ARG A 187 -7.14 -6.56 14.68
CA ARG A 187 -6.67 -7.02 13.38
C ARG A 187 -5.50 -6.18 12.87
N ARG A 188 -5.57 -4.86 13.01
CA ARG A 188 -4.47 -3.94 12.65
C ARG A 188 -3.20 -4.26 13.44
N LYS A 189 -3.33 -4.41 14.75
CA LYS A 189 -2.22 -4.76 15.63
C LYS A 189 -1.58 -6.09 15.23
N SER A 190 -2.37 -7.11 14.86
CA SER A 190 -1.85 -8.41 14.42
C SER A 190 -1.05 -8.34 13.11
N MET A 191 -1.19 -7.26 12.35
CA MET A 191 -0.47 -7.01 11.09
C MET A 191 0.55 -5.87 11.18
N GLY A 192 0.88 -5.40 12.39
CA GLY A 192 1.85 -4.30 12.58
C GLY A 192 1.37 -2.95 12.05
N LEU A 193 0.07 -2.75 11.92
CA LEU A 193 -0.53 -1.47 11.54
C LEU A 193 -0.81 -0.62 12.80
N ILE A 194 -0.63 0.69 12.71
CA ILE A 194 -1.01 1.64 13.75
C ILE A 194 -2.53 1.65 13.97
N PRO A 195 -3.02 1.99 15.19
CA PRO A 195 -4.46 2.07 15.46
C PRO A 195 -5.22 2.97 14.49
N MET A 196 -6.51 2.68 14.27
CA MET A 196 -7.37 3.44 13.36
C MET A 196 -7.41 4.93 13.67
N GLN A 197 -7.41 5.30 14.96
CA GLN A 197 -7.42 6.70 15.38
C GLN A 197 -6.19 7.48 14.89
N GLU A 198 -5.01 6.87 14.96
CA GLU A 198 -3.75 7.47 14.48
C GLU A 198 -3.70 7.49 12.95
N TYR A 199 -4.12 6.39 12.34
CA TYR A 199 -4.15 6.28 10.88
C TYR A 199 -5.13 7.29 10.26
N ALA A 200 -6.30 7.46 10.84
CA ALA A 200 -7.30 8.42 10.40
C ALA A 200 -6.78 9.87 10.42
N LYS A 201 -6.03 10.25 11.47
CA LYS A 201 -5.34 11.55 11.52
C LYS A 201 -4.37 11.73 10.35
N ALA A 202 -3.56 10.71 10.06
CA ALA A 202 -2.61 10.75 8.95
C ALA A 202 -3.30 10.88 7.58
N MET A 203 -4.47 10.25 7.42
CA MET A 203 -5.29 10.30 6.20
C MET A 203 -6.19 11.55 6.12
N ASN A 204 -6.23 12.36 7.17
CA ASN A 204 -7.19 13.48 7.31
C ASN A 204 -8.64 13.01 7.08
N ILE A 205 -9.01 11.91 7.74
CA ILE A 205 -10.36 11.32 7.76
C ILE A 205 -10.86 11.34 9.20
N ALA A 206 -12.09 11.77 9.44
CA ALA A 206 -12.70 11.69 10.76
C ALA A 206 -12.91 10.23 11.16
N TRP A 207 -12.51 9.87 12.38
CA TRP A 207 -12.72 8.54 12.91
C TRP A 207 -13.28 8.59 14.33
N ASP A 208 -14.44 8.01 14.49
CA ASP A 208 -15.09 7.62 15.71
C ASP A 208 -15.85 6.33 15.42
N LEU A 209 -15.58 5.28 16.16
CA LEU A 209 -16.11 3.94 15.87
C LEU A 209 -17.63 3.92 15.84
N GLU A 210 -18.28 4.54 16.85
CA GLU A 210 -19.74 4.53 16.95
C GLU A 210 -20.40 5.39 15.87
N ALA A 211 -19.80 6.54 15.57
CA ALA A 211 -20.24 7.37 14.44
C ALA A 211 -20.05 6.63 13.10
N TYR A 212 -18.92 5.97 12.91
CA TYR A 212 -18.66 5.16 11.72
C TYR A 212 -19.70 4.05 11.53
N LYS A 213 -20.03 3.31 12.60
CA LYS A 213 -21.05 2.24 12.58
C LYS A 213 -22.42 2.79 12.21
N ARG A 214 -22.81 3.93 12.77
CA ARG A 214 -24.08 4.59 12.41
C ARG A 214 -24.12 5.02 10.94
N MET A 215 -22.97 5.48 10.40
CA MET A 215 -22.87 5.96 9.02
C MET A 215 -22.60 4.85 8.00
N LEU A 216 -22.34 3.62 8.43
CA LEU A 216 -21.93 2.53 7.55
C LEU A 216 -22.88 2.31 6.36
N PRO A 217 -24.23 2.32 6.52
CA PRO A 217 -25.15 2.18 5.39
C PRO A 217 -24.99 3.30 4.33
N GLU A 218 -24.73 4.54 4.78
CA GLU A 218 -24.46 5.65 3.86
C GLU A 218 -23.12 5.48 3.17
N ILE A 219 -22.08 5.12 3.91
CA ILE A 219 -20.73 4.88 3.37
C ILE A 219 -20.78 3.77 2.30
N GLU A 220 -21.50 2.68 2.54
CA GLU A 220 -21.70 1.60 1.56
C GLU A 220 -22.37 2.10 0.29
N ARG A 221 -23.42 2.91 0.40
CA ARG A 221 -24.10 3.51 -0.75
C ARG A 221 -23.19 4.43 -1.55
N VAL A 222 -22.42 5.31 -0.87
CA VAL A 222 -21.49 6.24 -1.52
C VAL A 222 -20.33 5.46 -2.17
N ALA A 223 -19.76 4.48 -1.49
CA ALA A 223 -18.70 3.64 -2.04
C ALA A 223 -19.14 2.88 -3.30
N ALA A 224 -20.35 2.29 -3.30
CA ALA A 224 -20.90 1.59 -4.45
C ALA A 224 -21.12 2.53 -5.67
N ARG A 225 -21.47 3.81 -5.44
CA ARG A 225 -21.60 4.82 -6.49
C ARG A 225 -20.24 5.19 -7.10
N GLN A 226 -19.18 5.19 -6.31
CA GLN A 226 -17.81 5.53 -6.77
C GLN A 226 -17.17 4.42 -7.63
N GLN A 227 -17.65 3.19 -7.53
CA GLN A 227 -17.09 2.03 -8.25
C GLN A 227 -17.76 1.78 -9.62
N ARG A 228 -18.84 2.51 -9.92
CA ARG A 228 -19.51 2.49 -11.23
C ARG A 228 -18.86 3.49 -12.19
#